data_ee6c23788bc9650a82aaf321b92c4943
#
_entry.id   ee6c23788bc9650a82aaf321b92c4943
#
_cell.length_a   1.000
_cell.length_b   1.000
_cell.length_c   1.000
_cell.angle_alpha   90.00
_cell.angle_beta   90.00
_cell.angle_gamma   90.00
#
_symmetry.space_group_name_H-M   'P 1'
#
loop_
_entity.id
_entity.type
_entity.pdbx_description
1 polymer ?
#
loop_
_entity_poly.entity_id
_entity_poly.type
_entity_poly.pdbx_seq_one_letter_code
_entity_poly.pdbx_strand_id
1 'polypeptide(L)'
;GEETLVALRIGAQGLEPRFCPAAEVNHWMPEERLTTRYFAVRLFQQGAGDLVTALRLGNGKWGTLCRPIAKRLARTIKAFLRLTVGAGIRPSNWKGPAWFGEFGHLLLGAGGLWGLLTWPLLSLADPES
;
A
#
# COMPACT_ATOMS: atom_id res chain seq x y z
N GLY A 1 -1.09 -6.73 4.92
CA GLY A 1 -1.67 -7.76 4.17
C GLY A 1 -2.51 -8.80 4.87
N GLU A 2 -1.95 -9.58 5.79
CA GLU A 2 -2.66 -10.71 6.44
C GLU A 2 -3.89 -10.25 7.22
N GLU A 3 -3.79 -9.18 7.96
CA GLU A 3 -4.91 -8.61 8.73
C GLU A 3 -6.09 -8.23 7.84
N THR A 4 -5.80 -7.66 6.66
CA THR A 4 -6.83 -7.29 5.68
C THR A 4 -7.53 -8.53 5.12
N LEU A 5 -6.78 -9.60 4.83
CA LEU A 5 -7.36 -10.86 4.35
C LEU A 5 -8.23 -11.53 5.43
N VAL A 6 -7.78 -11.51 6.68
CA VAL A 6 -8.56 -12.03 7.82
C VAL A 6 -9.86 -11.24 7.97
N ALA A 7 -9.80 -9.91 7.96
CA ALA A 7 -10.98 -9.06 8.07
C ALA A 7 -11.98 -9.31 6.94
N LEU A 8 -11.51 -9.50 5.71
CA LEU A 8 -12.35 -9.80 4.55
C LEU A 8 -12.98 -11.20 4.63
N ARG A 9 -12.24 -12.21 5.10
CA ARG A 9 -12.77 -13.56 5.32
C ARG A 9 -13.84 -13.57 6.41
N ILE A 10 -13.63 -12.86 7.50
CA ILE A 10 -14.61 -12.71 8.59
C ILE A 10 -15.87 -12.02 8.05
N GLY A 11 -15.73 -10.92 7.29
CA GLY A 11 -16.86 -10.24 6.66
C GLY A 11 -17.64 -11.12 5.67
N ALA A 12 -16.94 -11.97 4.90
CA ALA A 12 -17.57 -12.92 3.99
C ALA A 12 -18.42 -14.00 4.70
N GLN A 13 -18.14 -14.25 5.98
CA GLN A 13 -18.94 -15.15 6.83
C GLN A 13 -20.11 -14.43 7.52
N GLY A 14 -20.37 -13.18 7.19
CA GLY A 14 -21.44 -12.36 7.79
C GLY A 14 -21.12 -11.88 9.21
N LEU A 15 -19.88 -11.99 9.65
CA LEU A 15 -19.42 -11.48 10.94
C LEU A 15 -18.94 -10.03 10.78
N GLU A 16 -19.40 -9.16 11.67
CA GLU A 16 -18.99 -7.76 11.68
C GLU A 16 -17.93 -7.51 12.76
N PRO A 17 -16.81 -6.85 12.43
CA PRO A 17 -15.83 -6.44 13.43
C PRO A 17 -16.48 -5.39 14.35
N ARG A 18 -16.34 -5.59 15.67
CA ARG A 18 -16.80 -4.62 16.67
C ARG A 18 -15.62 -3.99 17.37
N PHE A 19 -15.67 -2.69 17.52
CA PHE A 19 -14.71 -1.98 18.35
C PHE A 19 -14.93 -2.33 19.84
N CYS A 20 -13.87 -2.80 20.51
CA CYS A 20 -13.90 -3.12 21.94
C CYS A 20 -12.96 -2.16 22.67
N PRO A 21 -13.46 -1.13 23.39
CA PRO A 21 -12.65 -0.15 24.07
C PRO A 21 -11.74 -0.76 25.17
N ALA A 22 -12.17 -1.90 25.73
CA ALA A 22 -11.40 -2.60 26.77
C ALA A 22 -10.27 -3.49 26.22
N ALA A 23 -10.21 -3.68 24.90
CA ALA A 23 -9.13 -4.44 24.26
C ALA A 23 -7.93 -3.51 24.00
N GLU A 24 -7.17 -3.20 25.04
CA GLU A 24 -5.96 -2.39 24.93
C GLU A 24 -4.77 -3.28 24.59
N VAL A 25 -4.03 -2.92 23.55
CA VAL A 25 -2.79 -3.59 23.16
C VAL A 25 -1.65 -2.58 23.17
N ASN A 26 -0.65 -2.84 24.01
CA ASN A 26 0.59 -2.08 24.00
C ASN A 26 1.45 -2.53 22.81
N HIS A 27 1.52 -1.70 21.78
CA HIS A 27 2.35 -1.96 20.62
C HIS A 27 3.73 -1.33 20.80
N TRP A 28 4.71 -2.15 21.22
CA TRP A 28 6.09 -1.69 21.30
C TRP A 28 6.70 -1.55 19.91
N MET A 29 7.20 -0.36 19.61
CA MET A 29 7.84 -0.07 18.33
C MET A 29 9.34 0.17 18.56
N PRO A 30 10.21 -0.75 18.10
CA PRO A 30 11.65 -0.57 18.22
C PRO A 30 12.15 0.65 17.42
N GLU A 31 13.22 1.29 17.89
CA GLU A 31 13.75 2.52 17.31
C GLU A 31 14.13 2.38 15.82
N GLU A 32 14.60 1.21 15.40
CA GLU A 32 14.95 0.92 14.02
C GLU A 32 13.75 1.10 13.07
N ARG A 33 12.51 0.95 13.58
CA ARG A 33 11.28 1.17 12.83
C ARG A 33 10.87 2.64 12.75
N LEU A 34 11.50 3.53 13.47
CA LEU A 34 11.25 4.98 13.44
C LEU A 34 12.11 5.72 12.41
N THR A 35 12.81 5.00 11.56
CA THR A 35 13.68 5.57 10.52
C THR A 35 12.92 5.84 9.21
N THR A 36 13.29 6.91 8.51
CA THR A 36 12.74 7.22 7.17
C THR A 36 12.93 6.06 6.19
N ARG A 37 14.08 5.37 6.29
CA ARG A 37 14.37 4.18 5.47
C ARG A 37 13.38 3.07 5.72
N TYR A 38 13.07 2.77 6.99
CA TYR A 38 12.08 1.75 7.33
C TYR A 38 10.70 2.08 6.74
N PHE A 39 10.25 3.33 6.91
CA PHE A 39 8.97 3.76 6.35
C PHE A 39 8.94 3.69 4.84
N ALA A 40 10.02 4.07 4.16
CA ALA A 40 10.12 3.98 2.71
C ALA A 40 9.96 2.53 2.20
N VAL A 41 10.71 1.60 2.79
CA VAL A 41 10.62 0.17 2.46
C VAL A 41 9.23 -0.38 2.78
N ARG A 42 8.67 0.00 3.93
CA ARG A 42 7.34 -0.46 4.35
C ARG A 42 6.23 0.02 3.41
N LEU A 43 6.27 1.27 2.99
CA LEU A 43 5.30 1.82 2.04
C LEU A 43 5.41 1.14 0.66
N PHE A 44 6.62 0.88 0.19
CA PHE A 44 6.83 0.14 -1.05
C PHE A 44 6.25 -1.28 -0.96
N GLN A 45 6.57 -2.02 0.09
CA GLN A 45 6.06 -3.37 0.33
C GLN A 45 4.54 -3.39 0.49
N GLN A 46 3.97 -2.40 1.16
CA GLN A 46 2.53 -2.27 1.27
C GLN A 46 1.87 -2.04 -0.08
N GLY A 47 2.48 -1.21 -0.93
CA GLY A 47 2.00 -0.99 -2.30
C GLY A 47 1.94 -2.29 -3.12
N ALA A 48 2.97 -3.12 -3.03
CA ALA A 48 3.01 -4.43 -3.68
C ALA A 48 1.97 -5.39 -3.08
N GLY A 49 1.91 -5.50 -1.75
CA GLY A 49 0.98 -6.38 -1.05
C GLY A 49 -0.49 -6.05 -1.28
N ASP A 50 -0.86 -4.77 -1.31
CA ASP A 50 -2.24 -4.33 -1.58
C ASP A 50 -2.72 -4.81 -2.95
N LEU A 51 -1.84 -4.73 -3.95
CA LEU A 51 -2.20 -5.11 -5.30
C LEU A 51 -2.30 -6.62 -5.49
N VAL A 52 -1.35 -7.37 -4.92
CA VAL A 52 -1.39 -8.83 -4.87
C VAL A 52 -2.65 -9.31 -4.15
N THR A 53 -3.01 -8.68 -3.02
CA THR A 53 -4.23 -8.97 -2.29
C THR A 53 -5.47 -8.72 -3.15
N ALA A 54 -5.52 -7.60 -3.85
CA ALA A 54 -6.64 -7.26 -4.74
C ALA A 54 -6.77 -8.26 -5.91
N LEU A 55 -5.65 -8.75 -6.46
CA LEU A 55 -5.65 -9.79 -7.49
C LEU A 55 -6.19 -11.11 -6.96
N ARG A 56 -5.77 -11.54 -5.78
CA ARG A 56 -6.26 -12.77 -5.13
C ARG A 56 -7.76 -12.71 -4.86
N LEU A 57 -8.25 -11.60 -4.32
CA LEU A 57 -9.68 -11.39 -4.04
C LEU A 57 -10.54 -11.29 -5.30
N GLY A 58 -9.99 -10.77 -6.38
CA GLY A 58 -10.65 -10.66 -7.68
C GLY A 58 -10.63 -11.95 -8.50
N ASN A 59 -10.17 -13.08 -7.93
CA ASN A 59 -9.99 -14.36 -8.64
C ASN A 59 -9.22 -14.18 -9.97
N GLY A 60 -8.20 -13.32 -9.96
CA GLY A 60 -7.40 -13.01 -11.16
C GLY A 60 -8.13 -12.20 -12.24
N LYS A 61 -9.36 -11.75 -12.00
CA LYS A 61 -10.12 -10.96 -12.97
C LYS A 61 -9.56 -9.54 -13.08
N TRP A 62 -8.77 -9.30 -14.11
CA TRP A 62 -8.15 -8.00 -14.37
C TRP A 62 -9.15 -6.84 -14.48
N GLY A 63 -10.37 -7.11 -14.95
CA GLY A 63 -11.42 -6.09 -15.08
C GLY A 63 -11.79 -5.41 -13.77
N THR A 64 -11.76 -6.13 -12.64
CA THR A 64 -12.05 -5.58 -11.31
C THR A 64 -10.94 -4.65 -10.80
N LEU A 65 -9.74 -4.78 -11.37
CA LEU A 65 -8.55 -4.04 -10.95
C LEU A 65 -8.32 -2.75 -11.74
N CYS A 66 -8.90 -2.61 -12.93
CA CYS A 66 -8.66 -1.46 -13.79
C CYS A 66 -8.93 -0.13 -13.06
N ARG A 67 -10.04 -0.04 -12.31
CA ARG A 67 -10.41 1.17 -11.58
C ARG A 67 -9.48 1.49 -10.39
N PRO A 68 -9.15 0.56 -9.49
CA PRO A 68 -8.19 0.82 -8.41
C PRO A 68 -6.77 1.08 -8.91
N ILE A 69 -6.31 0.39 -9.96
CA ILE A 69 -5.01 0.64 -10.60
C ILE A 69 -4.97 2.04 -11.20
N ALA A 70 -5.98 2.42 -11.98
CA ALA A 70 -6.05 3.74 -12.60
C ALA A 70 -6.03 4.86 -11.53
N LYS A 71 -6.79 4.70 -10.44
CA LYS A 71 -6.77 5.66 -9.32
C LYS A 71 -5.40 5.73 -8.65
N ARG A 72 -4.72 4.61 -8.45
CA ARG A 72 -3.39 4.56 -7.86
C ARG A 72 -2.37 5.22 -8.77
N LEU A 73 -2.38 4.90 -10.06
CA LEU A 73 -1.51 5.51 -11.08
C LEU A 73 -1.70 7.02 -11.15
N ALA A 74 -2.95 7.49 -11.19
CA ALA A 74 -3.25 8.93 -11.19
C ALA A 74 -2.69 9.65 -9.94
N ARG A 75 -2.80 9.03 -8.75
CA ARG A 75 -2.22 9.58 -7.52
C ARG A 75 -0.69 9.61 -7.57
N THR A 76 -0.07 8.55 -8.08
CA THR A 76 1.39 8.45 -8.23
C THR A 76 1.92 9.51 -9.19
N ILE A 77 1.27 9.68 -10.35
CA ILE A 77 1.62 10.73 -11.33
C ILE A 77 1.44 12.12 -10.70
N LYS A 78 0.32 12.36 -10.01
CA LYS A 78 0.07 13.62 -9.33
C LYS A 78 1.13 13.92 -8.27
N ALA A 79 1.52 12.92 -7.47
CA ALA A 79 2.58 13.04 -6.47
C ALA A 79 3.92 13.34 -7.13
N PHE A 80 4.26 12.65 -8.21
CA PHE A 80 5.48 12.90 -8.99
C PHE A 80 5.53 14.32 -9.53
N LEU A 81 4.45 14.78 -10.18
CA LEU A 81 4.36 16.15 -10.69
C LEU A 81 4.48 17.19 -9.58
N ARG A 82 3.86 16.97 -8.42
CA ARG A 82 3.97 17.88 -7.27
C ARG A 82 5.39 17.94 -6.71
N LEU A 83 6.06 16.79 -6.64
CA LEU A 83 7.43 16.72 -6.15
C LEU A 83 8.41 17.37 -7.15
N THR A 84 8.25 17.15 -8.45
CA THR A 84 9.15 17.70 -9.49
C THR A 84 8.91 19.19 -9.72
N VAL A 85 7.66 19.61 -9.90
CA VAL A 85 7.30 21.02 -10.13
C VAL A 85 7.46 21.83 -8.83
N GLY A 86 7.04 21.27 -7.70
CA GLY A 86 7.17 21.89 -6.39
C GLY A 86 8.65 22.10 -5.99
N ALA A 87 9.53 21.18 -6.37
CA ALA A 87 10.97 21.30 -6.15
C ALA A 87 11.59 22.49 -6.90
N GLY A 88 11.13 22.72 -8.14
CA GLY A 88 11.62 23.84 -8.96
C GLY A 88 11.12 25.21 -8.49
N ILE A 89 9.95 25.26 -7.83
CA ILE A 89 9.29 26.54 -7.49
C ILE A 89 9.54 26.96 -6.04
N ARG A 90 9.64 26.03 -5.08
CA ARG A 90 9.83 26.34 -3.65
C ARG A 90 10.61 25.25 -2.90
N PRO A 91 11.94 25.21 -2.97
CA PRO A 91 12.74 24.22 -2.26
C PRO A 91 12.64 24.32 -0.73
N SER A 92 12.21 25.47 -0.18
CA SER A 92 12.03 25.67 1.27
C SER A 92 10.86 24.90 1.87
N ASN A 93 9.85 24.48 1.07
CA ASN A 93 8.67 23.76 1.55
C ASN A 93 8.88 22.24 1.65
N TRP A 94 10.05 21.74 1.29
CA TRP A 94 10.39 20.31 1.32
C TRP A 94 10.64 19.74 2.73
N LYS A 95 10.62 20.58 3.75
CA LYS A 95 10.90 20.19 5.14
C LYS A 95 9.63 19.92 5.97
N GLY A 96 8.52 19.54 5.35
CA GLY A 96 7.28 19.39 6.08
C GLY A 96 6.59 18.01 5.88
N PRO A 97 5.57 17.70 6.70
CA PRO A 97 4.80 16.46 6.60
C PRO A 97 4.17 16.22 5.22
N ALA A 98 3.86 17.30 4.49
CA ALA A 98 3.26 17.23 3.15
C ALA A 98 4.18 16.56 2.12
N TRP A 99 5.50 16.85 2.16
CA TRP A 99 6.47 16.19 1.29
C TRP A 99 6.52 14.68 1.53
N PHE A 100 6.53 14.28 2.80
CA PHE A 100 6.56 12.87 3.16
C PHE A 100 5.31 12.12 2.66
N GLY A 101 4.14 12.78 2.67
CA GLY A 101 2.91 12.22 2.12
C GLY A 101 3.00 11.99 0.61
N GLU A 102 3.49 12.96 -0.16
CA GLU A 102 3.65 12.81 -1.63
C GLU A 102 4.71 11.75 -1.97
N PHE A 103 5.83 11.72 -1.24
CA PHE A 103 6.85 10.68 -1.38
C PHE A 103 6.29 9.29 -1.05
N GLY A 104 5.45 9.19 -0.02
CA GLY A 104 4.74 7.96 0.33
C GLY A 104 3.86 7.45 -0.81
N HIS A 105 3.13 8.32 -1.50
CA HIS A 105 2.32 7.95 -2.67
C HIS A 105 3.16 7.44 -3.83
N LEU A 106 4.37 7.98 -4.05
CA LEU A 106 5.30 7.46 -5.06
C LEU A 106 5.75 6.05 -4.71
N LEU A 107 6.14 5.81 -3.46
CA LEU A 107 6.59 4.50 -3.00
C LEU A 107 5.48 3.44 -3.08
N LEU A 108 4.27 3.78 -2.66
CA LEU A 108 3.10 2.91 -2.78
C LEU A 108 2.79 2.58 -4.24
N GLY A 109 2.92 3.56 -5.14
CA GLY A 109 2.73 3.36 -6.57
C GLY A 109 3.78 2.45 -7.19
N ALA A 110 5.06 2.71 -6.89
CA ALA A 110 6.17 1.89 -7.36
C ALA A 110 6.09 0.45 -6.85
N GLY A 111 5.74 0.27 -5.56
CA GLY A 111 5.50 -1.04 -4.98
C GLY A 111 4.35 -1.78 -5.65
N GLY A 112 3.26 -1.07 -5.98
CA GLY A 112 2.14 -1.65 -6.71
C GLY A 112 2.53 -2.14 -8.10
N LEU A 113 3.30 -1.34 -8.86
CA LEU A 113 3.82 -1.77 -10.17
C LEU A 113 4.73 -2.99 -10.04
N TRP A 114 5.62 -2.99 -9.05
CA TRP A 114 6.46 -4.15 -8.75
C TRP A 114 5.64 -5.40 -8.44
N GLY A 115 4.59 -5.29 -7.63
CA GLY A 115 3.67 -6.39 -7.32
C GLY A 115 2.99 -6.95 -8.57
N LEU A 116 2.59 -6.09 -9.54
CA LEU A 116 2.04 -6.55 -10.82
C LEU A 116 3.06 -7.33 -11.64
N LEU A 117 4.30 -6.87 -11.71
CA LEU A 117 5.36 -7.52 -12.49
C LEU A 117 5.76 -8.88 -11.90
N THR A 118 5.70 -8.99 -10.58
CA THR A 118 6.09 -10.22 -9.87
C THR A 118 4.93 -11.19 -9.65
N TRP A 119 3.69 -10.77 -9.87
CA TRP A 119 2.49 -11.60 -9.68
C TRP A 119 2.54 -12.96 -10.41
N PRO A 120 2.94 -13.04 -11.71
CA PRO A 120 3.01 -14.32 -12.39
C PRO A 120 3.97 -15.32 -11.72
N LEU A 121 5.07 -14.82 -11.15
CA LEU A 121 6.04 -15.66 -10.44
C LEU A 121 5.48 -16.12 -9.08
N LEU A 122 4.76 -15.25 -8.38
CA LEU A 122 4.17 -15.56 -7.08
C LEU A 122 2.99 -16.53 -7.21
N SER A 123 2.18 -16.42 -8.26
CA SER A 123 1.06 -17.33 -8.52
C SER A 123 1.51 -18.75 -8.91
N LEU A 124 2.70 -18.89 -9.51
CA LEU A 124 3.28 -20.19 -9.82
C LEU A 124 3.91 -20.87 -8.60
N ALA A 125 4.27 -20.10 -7.58
CA ALA A 125 4.89 -20.61 -6.36
C ALA A 125 3.89 -21.01 -5.27
N ASP A 126 2.60 -20.77 -5.47
CA ASP A 126 1.53 -21.07 -4.52
C ASP A 126 0.87 -22.40 -4.89
N PRO A 127 1.14 -23.51 -4.16
CA PRO A 127 0.63 -24.83 -4.52
C PRO A 127 -0.88 -24.99 -4.26
N GLU A 128 -1.56 -23.99 -3.67
CA GLU A 128 -2.99 -24.02 -3.34
C GLU A 128 -3.87 -23.20 -4.31
N SER A 129 -3.31 -22.74 -5.43
CA SER A 129 -4.05 -21.97 -6.44
C SER A 129 -4.65 -22.84 -7.55
#